data_df6f1432f76e5623a18e4cad49f03c36
#
_entry.id   df6f1432f76e5623a18e4cad49f03c36
#
_cell.length_a   1.000
_cell.length_b   1.000
_cell.length_c   1.000
_cell.angle_alpha   90.00
_cell.angle_beta   90.00
_cell.angle_gamma   90.00
#
_symmetry.space_group_name_H-M   'P 1'
#
loop_
_entity.id
_entity.type
_entity.pdbx_description
1 polymer ?
#
loop_
_entity_poly.entity_id
_entity_poly.type
_entity_poly.pdbx_seq_one_letter_code
_entity_poly.pdbx_strand_id
1 'polypeptide(L)' 'MALRELVLALERDAEARIAAVRAEAKAAASQLRAEASTQLARRRS' A
#
# COMPACT_ATOMS: atom_id res chain seq x y z
N MET A 1 5.56 -32.30 -5.68
CA MET A 1 4.97 -32.87 -4.46
C MET A 1 4.40 -31.78 -3.58
N ALA A 2 3.63 -32.17 -2.58
CA ALA A 2 2.89 -31.24 -1.73
C ALA A 2 3.75 -30.17 -1.06
N LEU A 3 4.97 -30.53 -0.65
CA LEU A 3 5.86 -29.58 0.00
C LEU A 3 6.23 -28.40 -0.88
N ARG A 4 6.52 -28.68 -2.15
CA ARG A 4 6.89 -27.64 -3.09
C ARG A 4 5.72 -26.70 -3.38
N GLU A 5 4.53 -27.28 -3.51
CA GLU A 5 3.32 -26.51 -3.73
C GLU A 5 3.01 -25.63 -2.52
N LEU A 6 3.26 -26.15 -1.33
CA LEU A 6 3.04 -25.40 -0.10
C LEU A 6 3.99 -24.20 -0.04
N VAL A 7 5.26 -24.40 -0.36
CA VAL A 7 6.23 -23.29 -0.37
C VAL A 7 5.84 -22.21 -1.37
N LEU A 8 5.42 -22.62 -2.56
CA LEU A 8 4.98 -21.67 -3.57
C LEU A 8 3.76 -20.88 -3.11
N ALA A 9 2.82 -21.55 -2.47
CA ALA A 9 1.62 -20.91 -1.94
C ALA A 9 1.98 -19.88 -0.87
N LEU A 10 2.92 -20.23 0.02
CA LEU A 10 3.37 -19.32 1.07
C LEU A 10 4.08 -18.10 0.48
N GLU A 11 4.91 -18.31 -0.53
CA GLU A 11 5.60 -17.21 -1.20
C GLU A 11 4.62 -16.25 -1.86
N ARG A 12 3.62 -16.78 -2.55
CA ARG A 12 2.59 -15.96 -3.20
C ARG A 12 1.78 -15.18 -2.19
N ASP A 13 1.46 -15.83 -1.07
CA ASP A 13 0.70 -15.18 0.00
C ASP A 13 1.50 -14.02 0.59
N ALA A 14 2.80 -14.24 0.85
CA ALA A 14 3.67 -13.21 1.37
C ALA A 14 3.80 -12.04 0.39
N GLU A 15 3.96 -12.32 -0.89
CA GLU A 15 4.04 -11.28 -1.92
C GLU A 15 2.76 -10.47 -2.01
N ALA A 16 1.61 -11.14 -1.91
CA ALA A 16 0.31 -10.47 -1.93
C ALA A 16 0.15 -9.54 -0.74
N ARG A 17 0.62 -9.95 0.43
CA ARG A 17 0.56 -9.12 1.64
C ARG A 17 1.45 -7.90 1.51
N ILE A 18 2.65 -8.08 0.98
CA ILE A 18 3.57 -6.95 0.76
C ILE A 18 2.95 -5.97 -0.23
N ALA A 19 2.37 -6.46 -1.30
CA ALA A 19 1.71 -5.61 -2.29
C ALA A 19 0.55 -4.83 -1.68
N ALA A 20 -0.24 -5.48 -0.82
CA ALA A 20 -1.37 -4.83 -0.15
C ALA A 20 -0.89 -3.73 0.79
N VAL A 21 0.16 -3.98 1.57
CA VAL A 21 0.72 -2.99 2.48
C VAL A 21 1.27 -1.79 1.71
N ARG A 22 1.95 -2.04 0.61
CA ARG A 22 2.48 -0.97 -0.23
C ARG A 22 1.37 -0.13 -0.84
N ALA A 23 0.29 -0.79 -1.28
CA ALA A 23 -0.85 -0.09 -1.85
C ALA A 23 -1.53 0.80 -0.80
N GLU A 24 -1.69 0.30 0.41
CA GLU A 24 -2.26 1.08 1.51
C GLU A 24 -1.38 2.27 1.86
N ALA A 25 -0.07 2.06 1.94
CA ALA A 25 0.87 3.14 2.25
C ALA A 25 0.85 4.21 1.17
N LYS A 26 0.79 3.80 -0.09
CA LYS A 26 0.72 4.72 -1.21
C LYS A 26 -0.56 5.53 -1.19
N ALA A 27 -1.68 4.88 -0.91
CA ALA A 27 -2.97 5.54 -0.82
C ALA A 27 -3.00 6.55 0.34
N ALA A 28 -2.45 6.16 1.50
CA ALA A 28 -2.37 7.05 2.66
C ALA A 28 -1.49 8.26 2.36
N ALA A 29 -0.35 8.05 1.71
CA ALA A 29 0.55 9.14 1.35
C ALA A 29 -0.11 10.10 0.36
N SER A 30 -0.82 9.57 -0.62
CA SER A 30 -1.55 10.37 -1.60
C SER A 30 -2.63 11.22 -0.94
N GLN A 31 -3.38 10.62 -0.03
CA GLN A 31 -4.42 11.31 0.70
C GLN A 31 -3.85 12.43 1.59
N LEU A 32 -2.74 12.14 2.24
CA LEU A 32 -2.06 13.12 3.09
C LEU A 32 -1.58 14.32 2.27
N ARG A 33 -1.03 14.07 1.09
CA ARG A 33 -0.59 15.15 0.19
C ARG A 33 -1.77 15.98 -0.28
N ALA A 34 -2.90 15.34 -0.58
CA ALA A 34 -4.10 16.05 -1.01
C ALA A 34 -4.63 16.95 0.10
N GLU A 35 -4.65 16.46 1.34
CA GLU A 35 -5.07 17.24 2.48
C GLU A 35 -4.14 18.42 2.73
N ALA A 36 -2.83 18.19 2.65
CA ALA A 36 -1.85 19.26 2.82
C ALA A 36 -2.01 20.33 1.76
N SER A 37 -2.24 19.92 0.52
CA SER A 37 -2.46 20.85 -0.58
C SER A 37 -3.72 21.69 -0.37
N THR A 38 -4.79 21.06 0.09
CA THR A 38 -6.04 21.75 0.39
C THR A 38 -5.86 22.77 1.50
N GLN A 39 -5.16 22.40 2.57
CA GLN A 39 -4.91 23.31 3.69
C GLN A 39 -4.04 24.50 3.25
N LEU A 40 -3.05 24.22 2.42
CA LEU A 40 -2.18 25.26 1.91
C LEU A 40 -2.95 26.27 1.07
N ALA A 41 -3.85 25.77 0.21
CA ALA A 41 -4.69 26.62 -0.62
C ALA A 41 -5.61 27.50 0.25
N ARG A 42 -6.16 26.94 1.32
CA ARG A 42 -7.02 27.69 2.25
C ARG A 42 -6.26 28.80 2.95
N ARG A 43 -5.01 28.55 3.32
CA ARG A 43 -4.18 29.57 3.97
C ARG A 43 -3.84 30.73 3.04
N ARG A 44 -3.71 30.42 1.75
CA ARG A 44 -3.39 31.47 0.76
C ARG A 44 -4.58 32.38 0.46
N SER A 45 -5.74 31.82 0.54
CA SER A 45 -6.95 32.62 0.27
C SER A 45 -7.41 33.31 1.54
#